data_8da1d783fa1a60831884e8d7d998b7b6
#
_entry.id   8da1d783fa1a60831884e8d7d998b7b6
#
_cell.length_a   1.000
_cell.length_b   1.000
_cell.length_c   1.000
_cell.angle_alpha   90.00
_cell.angle_beta   90.00
_cell.angle_gamma   90.00
#
_symmetry.space_group_name_H-M   'P 1'
#
loop_
_entity.id
_entity.type
_entity.pdbx_description
1 polymer ?
#
loop_
_entity_poly.entity_id
_entity_poly.type
_entity_poly.pdbx_seq_one_letter_code
_entity_poly.pdbx_strand_id
1 'polypeptide(L)'
;MRLSIKTCTLDMPFAAMLDFCVAQGVQAVEIGTGNWSGAPHIDLDELLGSETARQRWMDQLRRRDIALCALNCSGNPLAFQKDWEVTEKTFRLAKLLGVEKIVMMSGLPAGCPGDKTPVWITTSWPPETQDILDYQWNEVAIPKWKELVRMAEDCGIRQIALENHGMQLVYNPETLFRLREAVGPLVGMNLDPSHLFWMGG
;
A
#
# COMPACT_ATOMS: atom_id res chain seq x y z
N MET A 1 12.33 14.29 -11.68
CA MET A 1 12.34 13.22 -10.67
C MET A 1 12.61 13.87 -9.30
N ARG A 2 11.91 13.47 -8.25
CA ARG A 2 12.13 13.98 -6.88
C ARG A 2 12.69 12.87 -6.02
N LEU A 3 13.63 13.21 -5.16
CA LEU A 3 14.10 12.28 -4.11
C LEU A 3 13.03 12.22 -3.02
N SER A 4 12.53 11.02 -2.75
CA SER A 4 11.57 10.78 -1.69
C SER A 4 12.04 9.65 -0.78
N ILE A 5 11.53 9.63 0.45
CA ILE A 5 11.80 8.58 1.43
C ILE A 5 10.49 8.07 2.04
N LYS A 6 10.42 6.76 2.26
CA LYS A 6 9.40 6.13 3.11
C LYS A 6 9.83 6.30 4.57
N THR A 7 9.02 6.98 5.37
CA THR A 7 9.44 7.47 6.69
C THR A 7 9.21 6.50 7.84
N CYS A 8 8.47 5.41 7.64
CA CYS A 8 8.07 4.51 8.73
C CYS A 8 9.22 3.83 9.48
N THR A 9 10.43 3.82 8.90
CA THR A 9 11.65 3.28 9.54
C THR A 9 12.45 4.32 10.33
N LEU A 10 12.04 5.57 10.31
CA LEU A 10 12.70 6.66 11.04
C LEU A 10 12.02 6.82 12.40
N ASP A 11 12.64 6.24 13.43
CA ASP A 11 12.15 6.28 14.80
C ASP A 11 12.46 7.64 15.46
N MET A 12 11.71 8.66 15.08
CA MET A 12 11.80 10.00 15.63
C MET A 12 10.46 10.75 15.50
N PRO A 13 10.21 11.81 16.29
CA PRO A 13 9.00 12.62 16.19
C PRO A 13 8.85 13.25 14.80
N PHE A 14 7.60 13.42 14.34
CA PHE A 14 7.28 13.89 12.98
C PHE A 14 8.04 15.15 12.56
N ALA A 15 8.08 16.19 13.42
CA ALA A 15 8.81 17.42 13.10
C ALA A 15 10.31 17.18 12.93
N ALA A 16 10.92 16.39 13.82
CA ALA A 16 12.35 16.06 13.75
C ALA A 16 12.66 15.23 12.49
N MET A 17 11.78 14.30 12.12
CA MET A 17 11.90 13.51 10.87
C MET A 17 11.88 14.42 9.64
N LEU A 18 11.00 15.42 9.60
CA LEU A 18 10.96 16.38 8.51
C LEU A 18 12.23 17.27 8.47
N ASP A 19 12.75 17.70 9.63
CA ASP A 19 14.00 18.47 9.70
C ASP A 19 15.19 17.63 9.21
N PHE A 20 15.22 16.36 9.58
CA PHE A 20 16.20 15.40 9.06
C PHE A 20 16.09 15.27 7.54
N CYS A 21 14.88 15.09 6.99
CA CYS A 21 14.65 15.02 5.55
C CYS A 21 15.18 16.25 4.81
N VAL A 22 14.92 17.46 5.32
CA VAL A 22 15.46 18.71 4.76
C VAL A 22 16.98 18.70 4.76
N ALA A 23 17.61 18.33 5.88
CA ALA A 23 19.07 18.28 6.01
C ALA A 23 19.73 17.28 5.04
N GLN A 24 19.01 16.23 4.63
CA GLN A 24 19.48 15.24 3.65
C GLN A 24 19.08 15.58 2.19
N GLY A 25 18.46 16.70 1.93
CA GLY A 25 18.02 17.10 0.60
C GLY A 25 16.83 16.28 0.06
N VAL A 26 16.08 15.62 0.93
CA VAL A 26 14.85 14.89 0.58
C VAL A 26 13.75 15.90 0.25
N GLN A 27 13.09 15.69 -0.89
CA GLN A 27 12.11 16.62 -1.44
C GLN A 27 10.65 16.18 -1.20
N ALA A 28 10.45 14.91 -0.89
CA ALA A 28 9.12 14.36 -0.67
C ALA A 28 9.15 13.19 0.33
N VAL A 29 8.03 12.93 0.97
CA VAL A 29 7.87 11.82 1.92
C VAL A 29 6.69 10.95 1.56
N GLU A 30 6.87 9.65 1.77
CA GLU A 30 5.82 8.65 1.82
C GLU A 30 5.55 8.32 3.28
N ILE A 31 4.30 8.49 3.72
CA ILE A 31 3.91 8.35 5.13
C ILE A 31 3.12 7.05 5.34
N GLY A 32 3.58 6.22 6.27
CA GLY A 32 2.85 5.05 6.73
C GLY A 32 1.62 5.44 7.54
N THR A 33 0.47 4.81 7.25
CA THR A 33 -0.83 5.09 7.87
C THR A 33 -1.34 3.97 8.77
N GLY A 34 -0.64 2.86 8.82
CA GLY A 34 -0.99 1.68 9.60
C GLY A 34 -0.57 0.37 8.93
N ASN A 35 -1.16 -0.74 9.37
CA ASN A 35 -0.81 -2.09 8.96
C ASN A 35 0.70 -2.35 9.19
N TRP A 36 1.38 -3.06 8.27
CA TRP A 36 2.81 -3.37 8.40
C TRP A 36 3.72 -2.13 8.31
N SER A 37 3.25 -1.08 7.64
CA SER A 37 4.00 0.19 7.56
C SER A 37 4.05 0.94 8.89
N GLY A 38 3.18 0.57 9.85
CA GLY A 38 3.00 1.37 11.05
C GLY A 38 2.47 2.77 10.74
N ALA A 39 2.35 3.59 11.77
CA ALA A 39 1.90 4.98 11.65
C ALA A 39 2.68 5.92 12.60
N PRO A 40 4.03 5.90 12.61
CA PRO A 40 4.81 6.64 13.61
C PRO A 40 4.69 8.16 13.47
N HIS A 41 4.28 8.65 12.31
CA HIS A 41 4.27 10.08 11.96
C HIS A 41 2.86 10.65 11.71
N ILE A 42 1.82 9.85 11.98
CA ILE A 42 0.44 10.22 11.70
C ILE A 42 -0.51 9.53 12.69
N ASP A 43 -1.51 10.25 13.17
CA ASP A 43 -2.67 9.65 13.82
C ASP A 43 -3.82 9.63 12.80
N LEU A 44 -4.12 8.42 12.29
CA LEU A 44 -5.10 8.23 11.23
C LEU A 44 -6.50 8.65 11.65
N ASP A 45 -6.90 8.32 12.87
CA ASP A 45 -8.24 8.63 13.37
C ASP A 45 -8.39 10.12 13.75
N GLU A 46 -7.36 10.74 14.34
CA GLU A 46 -7.34 12.18 14.59
C GLU A 46 -7.49 12.97 13.28
N LEU A 47 -6.69 12.61 12.25
CA LEU A 47 -6.74 13.34 10.98
C LEU A 47 -8.03 13.09 10.21
N LEU A 48 -8.65 11.93 10.32
CA LEU A 48 -9.99 11.69 9.75
C LEU A 48 -11.07 12.54 10.43
N GLY A 49 -10.99 12.70 11.75
CA GLY A 49 -11.99 13.38 12.54
C GLY A 49 -11.87 14.90 12.58
N SER A 50 -10.68 15.49 12.33
CA SER A 50 -10.41 16.90 12.55
C SER A 50 -9.73 17.61 11.38
N GLU A 51 -10.44 18.56 10.78
CA GLU A 51 -9.86 19.42 9.74
C GLU A 51 -8.72 20.29 10.29
N THR A 52 -8.87 20.82 11.49
CA THR A 52 -7.82 21.61 12.15
C THR A 52 -6.55 20.78 12.39
N ALA A 53 -6.70 19.50 12.76
CA ALA A 53 -5.56 18.60 12.90
C ALA A 53 -4.88 18.36 11.54
N ARG A 54 -5.66 18.10 10.48
CA ARG A 54 -5.12 17.98 9.12
C ARG A 54 -4.34 19.21 8.67
N GLN A 55 -4.90 20.40 8.89
CA GLN A 55 -4.23 21.65 8.53
C GLN A 55 -2.90 21.81 9.28
N ARG A 56 -2.89 21.62 10.61
CA ARG A 56 -1.66 21.69 11.44
C ARG A 56 -0.61 20.67 10.99
N TRP A 57 -1.04 19.45 10.65
CA TRP A 57 -0.15 18.39 10.20
C TRP A 57 0.46 18.73 8.83
N MET A 58 -0.36 19.15 7.86
CA MET A 58 0.09 19.56 6.53
C MET A 58 0.97 20.82 6.55
N ASP A 59 0.74 21.74 7.48
CA ASP A 59 1.56 22.95 7.63
C ASP A 59 3.01 22.63 8.03
N GLN A 60 3.25 21.54 8.75
CA GLN A 60 4.62 21.13 9.06
C GLN A 60 5.40 20.72 7.81
N LEU A 61 4.74 20.08 6.85
CA LEU A 61 5.32 19.75 5.53
C LEU A 61 5.56 21.00 4.71
N ARG A 62 4.55 21.87 4.59
CA ARG A 62 4.60 23.09 3.79
C ARG A 62 5.71 24.04 4.24
N ARG A 63 5.87 24.24 5.55
CA ARG A 63 6.91 25.12 6.13
C ARG A 63 8.33 24.65 5.79
N ARG A 64 8.52 23.40 5.42
CA ARG A 64 9.79 22.78 5.08
C ARG A 64 9.97 22.52 3.59
N ASP A 65 8.99 22.91 2.78
CA ASP A 65 8.94 22.65 1.33
C ASP A 65 9.08 21.15 0.99
N ILE A 66 8.51 20.28 1.85
CA ILE A 66 8.47 18.84 1.65
C ILE A 66 7.10 18.45 1.10
N ALA A 67 7.09 17.76 -0.04
CA ALA A 67 5.85 17.24 -0.61
C ALA A 67 5.42 15.93 0.06
N LEU A 68 4.12 15.75 0.29
CA LEU A 68 3.53 14.45 0.60
C LEU A 68 3.28 13.73 -0.73
N CYS A 69 4.10 12.73 -1.07
CA CYS A 69 4.02 12.07 -2.38
C CYS A 69 3.13 10.84 -2.40
N ALA A 70 2.92 10.18 -1.26
CA ALA A 70 2.06 9.02 -1.12
C ALA A 70 1.70 8.76 0.35
N LEU A 71 0.58 8.06 0.57
CA LEU A 71 0.29 7.35 1.81
C LEU A 71 0.54 5.85 1.62
N ASN A 72 1.06 5.19 2.66
CA ASN A 72 1.38 3.76 2.63
C ASN A 72 0.57 3.00 3.69
N CYS A 73 -0.23 2.04 3.25
CA CYS A 73 -1.00 1.14 4.10
C CYS A 73 -0.67 -0.34 3.84
N SER A 74 0.59 -0.65 3.52
CA SER A 74 1.04 -2.02 3.24
C SER A 74 0.59 -2.99 4.31
N GLY A 75 -0.09 -4.06 3.91
CA GLY A 75 -0.69 -5.08 4.75
C GLY A 75 -1.30 -6.18 3.91
N ASN A 76 -2.14 -7.01 4.50
CA ASN A 76 -2.84 -8.08 3.79
C ASN A 76 -4.38 -7.90 3.84
N PRO A 77 -4.93 -6.98 3.05
CA PRO A 77 -6.38 -6.72 3.06
C PRO A 77 -7.20 -7.89 2.47
N LEU A 78 -6.57 -8.85 1.78
CA LEU A 78 -7.26 -10.01 1.25
C LEU A 78 -7.56 -11.07 2.33
N ALA A 79 -6.75 -11.13 3.38
CA ALA A 79 -6.88 -12.12 4.46
C ALA A 79 -7.41 -11.54 5.77
N PHE A 80 -7.05 -10.28 6.10
CA PHE A 80 -7.32 -9.71 7.42
C PHE A 80 -8.25 -8.52 7.36
N GLN A 81 -9.38 -8.61 8.05
CA GLN A 81 -10.38 -7.54 8.13
C GLN A 81 -9.79 -6.23 8.70
N LYS A 82 -8.91 -6.32 9.70
CA LYS A 82 -8.21 -5.16 10.26
C LYS A 82 -7.42 -4.40 9.19
N ASP A 83 -6.71 -5.12 8.31
CA ASP A 83 -5.89 -4.49 7.28
C ASP A 83 -6.76 -3.85 6.18
N TRP A 84 -7.93 -4.44 5.91
CA TRP A 84 -8.95 -3.84 5.06
C TRP A 84 -9.46 -2.51 5.62
N GLU A 85 -9.82 -2.48 6.90
CA GLU A 85 -10.32 -1.27 7.58
C GLU A 85 -9.30 -0.13 7.57
N VAL A 86 -8.02 -0.43 7.81
CA VAL A 86 -6.95 0.57 7.71
C VAL A 86 -6.79 1.07 6.28
N THR A 87 -6.90 0.19 5.28
CA THR A 87 -6.85 0.58 3.87
C THR A 87 -7.99 1.52 3.51
N GLU A 88 -9.22 1.21 3.91
CA GLU A 88 -10.39 2.06 3.71
C GLU A 88 -10.22 3.44 4.37
N LYS A 89 -9.79 3.48 5.63
CA LYS A 89 -9.48 4.73 6.35
C LYS A 89 -8.39 5.54 5.63
N THR A 90 -7.36 4.88 5.12
CA THR A 90 -6.27 5.52 4.37
C THR A 90 -6.79 6.17 3.09
N PHE A 91 -7.64 5.49 2.33
CA PHE A 91 -8.24 6.05 1.11
C PHE A 91 -9.10 7.29 1.42
N ARG A 92 -9.89 7.23 2.49
CA ARG A 92 -10.67 8.39 2.95
C ARG A 92 -9.76 9.55 3.37
N LEU A 93 -8.67 9.29 4.09
CA LEU A 93 -7.71 10.32 4.46
C LEU A 93 -6.99 10.89 3.24
N ALA A 94 -6.61 10.06 2.27
CA ALA A 94 -6.02 10.51 1.01
C ALA A 94 -6.88 11.56 0.31
N LYS A 95 -8.19 11.32 0.22
CA LYS A 95 -9.18 12.28 -0.30
C LYS A 95 -9.14 13.60 0.45
N LEU A 96 -9.12 13.58 1.78
CA LEU A 96 -9.12 14.78 2.63
C LEU A 96 -7.81 15.57 2.56
N LEU A 97 -6.69 14.90 2.29
CA LEU A 97 -5.37 15.51 2.14
C LEU A 97 -5.02 15.89 0.69
N GLY A 98 -5.83 15.49 -0.29
CA GLY A 98 -5.53 15.68 -1.71
C GLY A 98 -4.38 14.82 -2.23
N VAL A 99 -4.18 13.64 -1.63
CA VAL A 99 -3.15 12.67 -2.05
C VAL A 99 -3.74 11.71 -3.06
N GLU A 100 -3.16 11.64 -4.25
CA GLU A 100 -3.66 10.82 -5.36
C GLU A 100 -2.95 9.46 -5.50
N LYS A 101 -1.92 9.19 -4.68
CA LYS A 101 -1.14 7.96 -4.74
C LYS A 101 -1.15 7.21 -3.42
N ILE A 102 -1.45 5.93 -3.50
CA ILE A 102 -1.33 4.97 -2.39
C ILE A 102 -0.27 3.94 -2.71
N VAL A 103 0.58 3.64 -1.75
CA VAL A 103 1.51 2.49 -1.79
C VAL A 103 0.98 1.42 -0.84
N MET A 104 0.90 0.19 -1.31
CA MET A 104 0.42 -0.93 -0.50
C MET A 104 0.89 -2.28 -1.06
N MET A 105 0.61 -3.35 -0.33
CA MET A 105 0.78 -4.72 -0.79
C MET A 105 -0.49 -5.25 -1.45
N SER A 106 -0.33 -6.22 -2.34
CA SER A 106 -1.49 -6.87 -2.98
C SER A 106 -2.35 -7.69 -2.02
N GLY A 107 -1.77 -8.11 -0.92
CA GLY A 107 -2.32 -9.14 -0.06
C GLY A 107 -2.05 -10.55 -0.60
N LEU A 108 -2.29 -11.53 0.26
CA LEU A 108 -2.15 -12.96 -0.02
C LEU A 108 -3.29 -13.71 0.66
N PRO A 109 -4.19 -14.34 -0.10
CA PRO A 109 -5.27 -15.15 0.48
C PRO A 109 -4.79 -16.47 1.05
N ALA A 110 -5.67 -17.13 1.80
CA ALA A 110 -5.54 -18.54 2.15
C ALA A 110 -5.66 -19.47 0.93
N GLY A 111 -5.36 -20.73 1.09
CA GLY A 111 -5.36 -21.72 -0.01
C GLY A 111 -6.73 -22.27 -0.37
N CYS A 112 -7.73 -22.17 0.51
CA CYS A 112 -9.09 -22.68 0.25
C CYS A 112 -10.14 -21.94 1.10
N PRO A 113 -11.44 -22.09 0.77
CA PRO A 113 -12.52 -21.51 1.55
C PRO A 113 -12.49 -21.97 3.02
N GLY A 114 -12.67 -21.02 3.94
CA GLY A 114 -12.70 -21.28 5.38
C GLY A 114 -11.33 -21.31 6.08
N ASP A 115 -10.23 -21.43 5.35
CA ASP A 115 -8.89 -21.25 5.92
C ASP A 115 -8.57 -19.75 6.09
N LYS A 116 -7.72 -19.46 7.08
CA LYS A 116 -7.29 -18.10 7.42
C LYS A 116 -5.79 -17.89 7.24
N THR A 117 -5.06 -18.96 6.96
CA THR A 117 -3.60 -18.90 6.79
C THR A 117 -3.25 -18.54 5.36
N PRO A 118 -2.61 -17.39 5.11
CA PRO A 118 -2.14 -17.05 3.78
C PRO A 118 -1.15 -18.08 3.23
N VAL A 119 -1.31 -18.48 1.98
CA VAL A 119 -0.47 -19.49 1.33
C VAL A 119 0.14 -18.90 0.06
N TRP A 120 1.46 -18.88 -0.02
CA TRP A 120 2.18 -18.38 -1.18
C TRP A 120 2.63 -19.52 -2.09
N ILE A 121 2.07 -19.56 -3.31
CA ILE A 121 2.36 -20.56 -4.32
C ILE A 121 3.22 -19.95 -5.41
N THR A 122 4.40 -20.52 -5.62
CA THR A 122 5.39 -20.11 -6.65
C THR A 122 5.80 -21.25 -7.58
N THR A 123 5.09 -22.38 -7.52
CA THR A 123 5.39 -23.57 -8.31
C THR A 123 4.12 -24.08 -8.99
N SER A 124 4.29 -24.74 -10.14
CA SER A 124 3.21 -25.40 -10.87
C SER A 124 3.06 -26.88 -10.47
N TRP A 125 3.87 -27.38 -9.56
CA TRP A 125 3.86 -28.75 -9.12
C TRP A 125 3.87 -28.85 -7.59
N PRO A 126 3.07 -29.75 -6.97
CA PRO A 126 2.11 -30.67 -7.60
C PRO A 126 0.89 -29.93 -8.19
N PRO A 127 0.06 -30.62 -9.05
CA PRO A 127 -1.04 -29.97 -9.77
C PRO A 127 -2.07 -29.29 -8.89
N GLU A 128 -2.26 -29.73 -7.65
CA GLU A 128 -3.16 -29.11 -6.67
C GLU A 128 -2.81 -27.65 -6.36
N THR A 129 -1.57 -27.24 -6.62
CA THR A 129 -1.16 -25.84 -6.48
C THR A 129 -1.90 -24.91 -7.45
N GLN A 130 -2.32 -25.42 -8.61
CA GLN A 130 -3.09 -24.67 -9.59
C GLN A 130 -4.51 -24.39 -9.09
N ASP A 131 -5.14 -25.36 -8.42
CA ASP A 131 -6.48 -25.19 -7.81
C ASP A 131 -6.44 -24.12 -6.72
N ILE A 132 -5.36 -24.08 -5.92
CA ILE A 132 -5.14 -23.05 -4.92
C ILE A 132 -5.00 -21.67 -5.58
N LEU A 133 -4.17 -21.55 -6.63
CA LEU A 133 -3.99 -20.29 -7.34
C LEU A 133 -5.28 -19.83 -8.01
N ASP A 134 -6.06 -20.73 -8.60
CA ASP A 134 -7.34 -20.37 -9.20
C ASP A 134 -8.34 -19.86 -8.19
N TYR A 135 -8.45 -20.49 -7.02
CA TYR A 135 -9.23 -19.99 -5.92
C TYR A 135 -8.75 -18.61 -5.44
N GLN A 136 -7.45 -18.45 -5.18
CA GLN A 136 -6.86 -17.19 -4.69
C GLN A 136 -7.11 -16.03 -5.65
N TRP A 137 -6.93 -16.24 -6.94
CA TRP A 137 -7.11 -15.20 -7.95
C TRP A 137 -8.58 -14.92 -8.25
N ASN A 138 -9.34 -15.95 -8.59
CA ASN A 138 -10.66 -15.77 -9.21
C ASN A 138 -11.76 -15.58 -8.15
N GLU A 139 -11.65 -16.23 -6.99
CA GLU A 139 -12.70 -16.17 -5.97
C GLU A 139 -12.40 -15.16 -4.86
N VAL A 140 -11.12 -14.81 -4.63
CA VAL A 140 -10.77 -13.88 -3.55
C VAL A 140 -10.20 -12.58 -4.09
N ALA A 141 -9.06 -12.63 -4.79
CA ALA A 141 -8.31 -11.41 -5.10
C ALA A 141 -9.04 -10.51 -6.10
N ILE A 142 -9.43 -11.03 -7.26
CA ILE A 142 -10.06 -10.21 -8.30
C ILE A 142 -11.36 -9.56 -7.81
N PRO A 143 -12.29 -10.24 -7.12
CA PRO A 143 -13.48 -9.60 -6.56
C PRO A 143 -13.14 -8.49 -5.54
N LYS A 144 -12.27 -8.76 -4.58
CA LYS A 144 -11.87 -7.77 -3.58
C LYS A 144 -11.10 -6.59 -4.17
N TRP A 145 -10.23 -6.83 -5.13
CA TRP A 145 -9.50 -5.76 -5.81
C TRP A 145 -10.39 -4.89 -6.69
N LYS A 146 -11.45 -5.42 -7.29
CA LYS A 146 -12.48 -4.61 -7.97
C LYS A 146 -13.19 -3.67 -6.99
N GLU A 147 -13.42 -4.11 -5.77
CA GLU A 147 -13.99 -3.27 -4.71
C GLU A 147 -13.00 -2.20 -4.25
N LEU A 148 -11.72 -2.56 -3.99
CA LEU A 148 -10.66 -1.62 -3.62
C LEU A 148 -10.45 -0.54 -4.68
N VAL A 149 -10.40 -0.92 -5.96
CA VAL A 149 -10.23 0.04 -7.07
C VAL A 149 -11.39 1.03 -7.12
N ARG A 150 -12.63 0.56 -7.04
CA ARG A 150 -13.81 1.44 -7.00
C ARG A 150 -13.76 2.39 -5.80
N MET A 151 -13.44 1.88 -4.62
CA MET A 151 -13.29 2.70 -3.40
C MET A 151 -12.20 3.76 -3.56
N ALA A 152 -11.08 3.40 -4.19
CA ALA A 152 -10.00 4.33 -4.47
C ALA A 152 -10.42 5.43 -5.46
N GLU A 153 -11.13 5.09 -6.54
CA GLU A 153 -11.69 6.03 -7.51
C GLU A 153 -12.66 7.02 -6.85
N ASP A 154 -13.56 6.54 -5.98
CA ASP A 154 -14.50 7.35 -5.20
C ASP A 154 -13.78 8.32 -4.23
N CYS A 155 -12.57 7.97 -3.83
CA CYS A 155 -11.68 8.80 -3.02
C CYS A 155 -10.77 9.73 -3.84
N GLY A 156 -10.82 9.71 -5.18
CA GLY A 156 -9.98 10.54 -6.06
C GLY A 156 -8.54 10.05 -6.17
N ILE A 157 -8.26 8.81 -5.76
CA ILE A 157 -6.96 8.17 -5.94
C ILE A 157 -6.78 7.85 -7.42
N ARG A 158 -5.62 8.15 -7.97
CA ARG A 158 -5.28 7.93 -9.38
C ARG A 158 -4.23 6.85 -9.58
N GLN A 159 -3.54 6.45 -8.52
CA GLN A 159 -2.48 5.46 -8.56
C GLN A 159 -2.48 4.61 -7.29
N ILE A 160 -2.61 3.30 -7.44
CA ILE A 160 -2.29 2.32 -6.40
C ILE A 160 -1.00 1.63 -6.84
N ALA A 161 0.09 1.88 -6.13
CA ALA A 161 1.40 1.31 -6.41
C ALA A 161 1.63 0.09 -5.51
N LEU A 162 1.59 -1.10 -6.10
CA LEU A 162 1.82 -2.36 -5.39
C LEU A 162 3.31 -2.68 -5.33
N GLU A 163 3.82 -2.91 -4.13
CA GLU A 163 5.18 -3.39 -3.95
C GLU A 163 5.27 -4.87 -4.36
N ASN A 164 6.21 -5.17 -5.25
CA ASN A 164 6.50 -6.53 -5.71
C ASN A 164 7.30 -7.29 -4.66
N HIS A 165 6.63 -7.85 -3.68
CA HIS A 165 7.25 -8.49 -2.52
C HIS A 165 6.91 -9.99 -2.47
N GLY A 166 7.88 -10.83 -2.06
CA GLY A 166 7.59 -12.22 -1.73
C GLY A 166 6.50 -12.35 -0.68
N MET A 167 5.84 -13.50 -0.61
CA MET A 167 4.68 -13.72 0.27
C MET A 167 3.50 -12.79 -0.04
N GLN A 168 3.40 -12.33 -1.29
CA GLN A 168 2.30 -11.56 -1.82
C GLN A 168 1.77 -12.21 -3.10
N LEU A 169 0.51 -11.95 -3.44
CA LEU A 169 -0.07 -12.47 -4.67
C LEU A 169 0.55 -11.81 -5.91
N VAL A 170 0.79 -10.48 -5.81
CA VAL A 170 1.58 -9.73 -6.80
C VAL A 170 3.00 -9.61 -6.31
N TYR A 171 3.90 -10.43 -6.82
CA TYR A 171 5.31 -10.46 -6.42
C TYR A 171 6.29 -10.21 -7.58
N ASN A 172 5.80 -10.18 -8.82
CA ASN A 172 6.58 -9.93 -10.02
C ASN A 172 5.74 -9.18 -11.09
N PRO A 173 6.34 -8.73 -12.20
CA PRO A 173 5.60 -8.03 -13.25
C PRO A 173 4.46 -8.85 -13.87
N GLU A 174 4.62 -10.16 -14.05
CA GLU A 174 3.60 -11.04 -14.63
C GLU A 174 2.33 -11.05 -13.77
N THR A 175 2.47 -11.23 -12.46
CA THR A 175 1.33 -11.24 -11.53
C THR A 175 0.70 -9.86 -11.39
N LEU A 176 1.48 -8.77 -11.54
CA LEU A 176 0.94 -7.43 -11.63
C LEU A 176 0.07 -7.26 -12.88
N PHE A 177 0.55 -7.68 -14.05
CA PHE A 177 -0.22 -7.55 -15.29
C PHE A 177 -1.50 -8.36 -15.21
N ARG A 178 -1.48 -9.56 -14.67
CA ARG A 178 -2.69 -10.37 -14.41
C ARG A 178 -3.72 -9.60 -13.57
N LEU A 179 -3.31 -8.98 -12.46
CA LEU A 179 -4.22 -8.18 -11.65
C LEU A 179 -4.73 -6.96 -12.41
N ARG A 180 -3.82 -6.19 -13.01
CA ARG A 180 -4.14 -4.97 -13.76
C ARG A 180 -5.11 -5.21 -14.91
N GLU A 181 -4.97 -6.31 -15.64
CA GLU A 181 -5.89 -6.72 -16.71
C GLU A 181 -7.31 -6.97 -16.16
N ALA A 182 -7.40 -7.55 -14.96
CA ALA A 182 -8.69 -7.88 -14.35
C ALA A 182 -9.40 -6.69 -13.71
N VAL A 183 -8.65 -5.68 -13.19
CA VAL A 183 -9.21 -4.61 -12.35
C VAL A 183 -8.97 -3.19 -12.88
N GLY A 184 -8.21 -3.02 -13.95
CA GLY A 184 -8.01 -1.74 -14.62
C GLY A 184 -6.68 -1.05 -14.34
N PRO A 185 -6.45 0.11 -15.00
CA PRO A 185 -5.15 0.78 -15.06
C PRO A 185 -4.76 1.56 -13.80
N LEU A 186 -5.65 1.69 -12.81
CA LEU A 186 -5.36 2.37 -11.55
C LEU A 186 -4.23 1.69 -10.77
N VAL A 187 -4.13 0.36 -10.89
CA VAL A 187 -3.12 -0.46 -10.25
C VAL A 187 -1.82 -0.45 -11.07
N GLY A 188 -0.71 -0.16 -10.41
CA GLY A 188 0.64 -0.17 -10.97
C GLY A 188 1.64 -0.75 -9.96
N MET A 189 2.92 -0.70 -10.29
CA MET A 189 3.98 -1.24 -9.43
C MET A 189 4.74 -0.13 -8.68
N ASN A 190 4.93 -0.32 -7.40
CA ASN A 190 6.04 0.26 -6.65
C ASN A 190 7.21 -0.70 -6.82
N LEU A 191 8.02 -0.44 -7.87
CA LEU A 191 9.08 -1.37 -8.26
C LEU A 191 10.23 -1.34 -7.26
N ASP A 192 10.38 -2.43 -6.52
CA ASP A 192 11.56 -2.71 -5.72
C ASP A 192 12.35 -3.88 -6.35
N PRO A 193 13.43 -3.59 -7.08
CA PRO A 193 14.24 -4.61 -7.72
C PRO A 193 14.92 -5.57 -6.73
N SER A 194 15.16 -5.13 -5.49
CA SER A 194 15.83 -5.97 -4.48
C SER A 194 15.02 -7.23 -4.18
N HIS A 195 13.69 -7.13 -4.21
CA HIS A 195 12.81 -8.28 -4.02
C HIS A 195 12.89 -9.28 -5.17
N LEU A 196 13.07 -8.81 -6.41
CA LEU A 196 13.25 -9.72 -7.55
C LEU A 196 14.58 -10.48 -7.41
N PHE A 197 15.65 -9.82 -7.00
CA PHE A 197 16.95 -10.48 -6.83
C PHE A 197 16.93 -11.62 -5.82
N TRP A 198 16.38 -11.41 -4.63
CA TRP A 198 16.37 -12.48 -3.63
C TRP A 198 15.35 -13.58 -3.94
N MET A 199 14.33 -13.32 -4.75
CA MET A 199 13.39 -14.33 -5.24
C MET A 199 13.92 -15.12 -6.44
N GLY A 200 15.10 -14.77 -6.98
CA GLY A 200 15.72 -15.48 -8.11
C GLY A 200 15.23 -14.99 -9.48
N GLY A 201 14.71 -13.79 -9.58
CA GLY A 201 14.26 -13.14 -10.82
C GLY A 201 15.33 -12.30 -11.51
#